data_986ed23a0b64a3f0c832960fa8cb0514
#
_entry.id   986ed23a0b64a3f0c832960fa8cb0514
#
_cell.length_a   1.000
_cell.length_b   1.000
_cell.length_c   1.000
_cell.angle_alpha   90.00
_cell.angle_beta   90.00
_cell.angle_gamma   90.00
#
_symmetry.space_group_name_H-M   'P 1'
#
loop_
_entity.id
_entity.type
_entity.pdbx_description
1 polymer ?
#
loop_
_entity_poly.entity_id
_entity_poly.type
_entity_poly.pdbx_seq_one_letter_code
_entity_poly.pdbx_strand_id
1 'polypeptide(L)'
;MSVAVLLLVSMAVSAGIVGTDKILSFLGGKKPGTTEVTGDDGSNVQFVASRPAKLSAILVRTDKLGLSSSSDTKTNSDIIAKAAENIKNKGFDSVFIAIPEESGFACSDGKIDVISVLSEKAKEQGLYVCLVYGGTEFGKDELSSLGSSFDCVAFSGDMTAEQRKNAVGTLHSENKKVSAALFADASNAADCAAVLDSRFADFLISFPADKSSAGEKYVSSLEQVNDSARGSGLSFAAAVRADLFASDGTDEAMMITEQLDACDSLDSCVGTVMYDYELFSSDNSLASAILKYIAERSREELEKDFELRNFEGSTKTTNESKITFTGSSSPLSPLKLNGKDVKREANGDFSFESELKVGKNEFSFEHKGKTHKYTVTYEIKILESITPTKSMEVPGGSSITVTATALKGSNVTASLGGTKVKLKQQSNFVQDENGTKLDENSDFAVYSGKISIPASTSKVQSLGRIKVYASLKELTAT
;
A
#
# COMPACT_ATOMS: atom_id res chain seq x y z
N MET A 1 -2.42 -30.59 8.75
CA MET A 1 -1.60 -29.82 7.81
C MET A 1 -1.36 -28.36 8.23
N SER A 2 -2.24 -27.74 9.01
CA SER A 2 -2.14 -26.31 9.33
C SER A 2 -1.06 -25.92 10.35
N VAL A 3 -0.77 -26.72 11.36
CA VAL A 3 0.15 -26.36 12.46
C VAL A 3 1.63 -26.42 12.04
N ALA A 4 2.01 -27.37 11.19
CA ALA A 4 3.40 -27.50 10.71
C ALA A 4 3.80 -26.39 9.75
N VAL A 5 2.85 -25.87 8.95
CA VAL A 5 3.08 -24.76 8.02
C VAL A 5 3.23 -23.43 8.78
N LEU A 6 2.43 -23.22 9.84
CA LEU A 6 2.53 -22.02 10.69
C LEU A 6 3.86 -21.98 11.46
N LEU A 7 4.36 -23.10 11.94
CA LEU A 7 5.65 -23.19 12.63
C LEU A 7 6.83 -22.94 11.71
N LEU A 8 6.78 -23.43 10.46
CA LEU A 8 7.80 -23.15 9.44
C LEU A 8 7.84 -21.67 9.02
N VAL A 9 6.67 -21.03 8.89
CA VAL A 9 6.56 -19.60 8.57
C VAL A 9 7.08 -18.74 9.73
N SER A 10 6.76 -19.09 10.98
CA SER A 10 7.25 -18.35 12.15
C SER A 10 8.76 -18.48 12.34
N MET A 11 9.35 -19.64 12.04
CA MET A 11 10.81 -19.86 12.06
C MET A 11 11.52 -19.13 10.93
N ALA A 12 10.93 -19.06 9.75
CA ALA A 12 11.51 -18.32 8.61
C ALA A 12 11.51 -16.80 8.84
N VAL A 13 10.46 -16.26 9.48
CA VAL A 13 10.38 -14.82 9.82
C VAL A 13 11.34 -14.46 10.95
N SER A 14 11.48 -15.31 11.96
CA SER A 14 12.42 -15.08 13.07
C SER A 14 13.89 -15.21 12.68
N ALA A 15 14.19 -15.96 11.62
CA ALA A 15 15.56 -16.13 11.11
C ALA A 15 16.00 -15.07 10.09
N GLY A 16 15.11 -14.15 9.68
CA GLY A 16 15.42 -13.09 8.67
C GLY A 16 15.78 -13.62 7.27
N ILE A 17 15.49 -14.91 7.00
CA ILE A 17 15.99 -15.62 5.81
C ILE A 17 15.12 -15.36 4.56
N VAL A 18 13.87 -14.93 4.73
CA VAL A 18 12.94 -14.73 3.59
C VAL A 18 12.16 -13.43 3.77
N GLY A 19 12.23 -12.53 2.80
CA GLY A 19 11.38 -11.33 2.75
C GLY A 19 9.89 -11.68 2.62
N THR A 20 9.03 -10.81 3.10
CA THR A 20 7.56 -10.96 3.07
C THR A 20 7.02 -11.29 1.69
N ASP A 21 7.62 -10.76 0.64
CA ASP A 21 7.27 -11.00 -0.76
C ASP A 21 7.45 -12.48 -1.19
N LYS A 22 8.47 -13.15 -0.67
CA LYS A 22 8.71 -14.57 -0.94
C LYS A 22 7.78 -15.49 -0.14
N ILE A 23 7.37 -15.07 1.06
CA ILE A 23 6.41 -15.82 1.88
C ILE A 23 5.02 -15.80 1.24
N LEU A 24 4.58 -14.63 0.72
CA LEU A 24 3.31 -14.51 0.01
C LEU A 24 3.27 -15.33 -1.27
N SER A 25 4.37 -15.39 -2.03
CA SER A 25 4.45 -16.25 -3.23
C SER A 25 4.44 -17.75 -2.89
N PHE A 26 5.02 -18.14 -1.76
CA PHE A 26 5.04 -19.53 -1.29
C PHE A 26 3.68 -20.01 -0.78
N LEU A 27 2.89 -19.11 -0.17
CA LEU A 27 1.53 -19.40 0.30
C LEU A 27 0.46 -19.26 -0.79
N GLY A 28 0.84 -18.96 -2.04
CA GLY A 28 -0.10 -18.74 -3.15
C GLY A 28 -0.94 -17.46 -3.01
N GLY A 29 -0.60 -16.59 -2.07
CA GLY A 29 -1.26 -15.29 -1.88
C GLY A 29 -0.83 -14.30 -2.96
N LYS A 30 -1.78 -13.80 -3.76
CA LYS A 30 -1.53 -12.72 -4.72
C LYS A 30 -1.42 -11.38 -3.99
N LYS A 31 -0.46 -10.54 -4.41
CA LYS A 31 -0.42 -9.14 -3.98
C LYS A 31 -1.73 -8.45 -4.38
N PRO A 32 -2.34 -7.63 -3.51
CA PRO A 32 -3.47 -6.80 -3.91
C PRO A 32 -3.08 -5.91 -5.11
N GLY A 33 -3.84 -5.99 -6.21
CA GLY A 33 -3.64 -5.15 -7.39
C GLY A 33 -2.88 -5.78 -8.56
N THR A 34 -2.54 -7.09 -8.53
CA THR A 34 -1.98 -7.79 -9.69
C THR A 34 -2.93 -8.89 -10.15
N THR A 35 -3.50 -8.74 -11.33
CA THR A 35 -4.26 -9.79 -12.01
C THR A 35 -3.32 -10.52 -12.95
N GLU A 36 -3.10 -11.82 -12.74
CA GLU A 36 -2.39 -12.66 -13.72
C GLU A 36 -3.40 -13.17 -14.74
N VAL A 37 -3.25 -12.75 -15.97
CA VAL A 37 -4.00 -13.31 -17.11
C VAL A 37 -3.02 -14.18 -17.91
N THR A 38 -3.34 -15.45 -18.07
CA THR A 38 -2.60 -16.31 -19.01
C THR A 38 -3.01 -15.91 -20.43
N GLY A 39 -2.06 -15.42 -21.19
CA GLY A 39 -2.24 -15.26 -22.64
C GLY A 39 -2.47 -16.61 -23.31
N ASP A 40 -3.04 -16.60 -24.52
CA ASP A 40 -3.31 -17.80 -25.33
C ASP A 40 -2.02 -18.61 -25.68
N ASP A 41 -0.85 -18.00 -25.44
CA ASP A 41 0.50 -18.59 -25.62
C ASP A 41 1.10 -19.19 -24.34
N GLY A 42 0.33 -19.23 -23.22
CA GLY A 42 0.79 -19.74 -21.92
C GLY A 42 1.75 -18.82 -21.16
N SER A 43 1.95 -17.58 -21.61
CA SER A 43 2.74 -16.59 -20.90
C SER A 43 1.91 -15.96 -19.76
N ASN A 44 2.47 -15.94 -18.53
CA ASN A 44 1.91 -15.18 -17.43
C ASN A 44 2.19 -13.68 -17.63
N VAL A 45 1.20 -12.94 -18.11
CA VAL A 45 1.28 -11.48 -18.24
C VAL A 45 0.77 -10.86 -16.93
N GLN A 46 1.66 -10.22 -16.20
CA GLN A 46 1.32 -9.51 -14.97
C GLN A 46 0.84 -8.10 -15.33
N PHE A 47 -0.45 -7.84 -15.21
CA PHE A 47 -1.01 -6.50 -15.38
C PHE A 47 -0.98 -5.75 -14.04
N VAL A 48 -0.38 -4.56 -14.03
CA VAL A 48 -0.46 -3.64 -12.91
C VAL A 48 -1.39 -2.51 -13.34
N ALA A 49 -2.69 -2.71 -13.14
CA ALA A 49 -3.66 -1.66 -13.37
C ALA A 49 -3.67 -0.67 -12.19
N SER A 50 -3.77 0.62 -12.49
CA SER A 50 -3.94 1.66 -11.46
C SER A 50 -5.40 1.71 -11.05
N ARG A 51 -5.82 0.89 -10.06
CA ARG A 51 -7.12 1.06 -9.46
C ARG A 51 -7.00 1.84 -8.15
N PRO A 52 -7.97 2.69 -7.77
CA PRO A 52 -7.97 3.33 -6.46
C PRO A 52 -8.11 2.27 -5.36
N ALA A 53 -7.41 2.47 -4.25
CA ALA A 53 -7.54 1.62 -3.07
C ALA A 53 -8.95 1.72 -2.45
N LYS A 54 -9.58 2.88 -2.61
CA LYS A 54 -10.97 3.18 -2.25
C LYS A 54 -11.56 4.05 -3.35
N LEU A 55 -12.84 3.86 -3.66
CA LEU A 55 -13.55 4.53 -4.74
C LEU A 55 -14.78 5.24 -4.17
N SER A 56 -14.82 6.57 -4.29
CA SER A 56 -16.02 7.39 -4.07
C SER A 56 -16.34 8.08 -5.39
N ALA A 57 -17.09 7.39 -6.25
CA ALA A 57 -17.33 7.81 -7.61
C ALA A 57 -18.74 8.39 -7.82
N ILE A 58 -18.86 9.23 -8.84
CA ILE A 58 -20.15 9.70 -9.35
C ILE A 58 -20.23 9.43 -10.85
N LEU A 59 -21.39 8.95 -11.30
CA LEU A 59 -21.68 8.77 -12.72
C LEU A 59 -22.10 10.10 -13.33
N VAL A 60 -21.51 10.46 -14.46
CA VAL A 60 -21.87 11.62 -15.27
C VAL A 60 -22.40 11.16 -16.62
N ARG A 61 -23.62 11.54 -16.93
CA ARG A 61 -24.17 11.44 -18.26
C ARG A 61 -23.89 12.74 -19.00
N THR A 62 -23.22 12.67 -20.13
CA THR A 62 -22.74 13.85 -20.86
C THR A 62 -23.88 14.71 -21.43
N ASP A 63 -25.04 14.08 -21.74
CA ASP A 63 -26.28 14.77 -22.16
C ASP A 63 -26.94 15.59 -21.05
N LYS A 64 -26.52 15.38 -19.78
CA LYS A 64 -27.06 16.04 -18.59
C LYS A 64 -26.17 17.14 -17.99
N LEU A 65 -25.12 17.53 -18.70
CA LEU A 65 -24.20 18.58 -18.26
C LEU A 65 -24.72 20.01 -18.45
N GLY A 66 -25.90 20.19 -19.07
CA GLY A 66 -26.43 21.50 -19.35
C GLY A 66 -25.75 22.26 -20.48
N LEU A 67 -25.12 21.53 -21.41
CA LEU A 67 -24.51 22.11 -22.61
C LEU A 67 -25.56 22.71 -23.55
N SER A 68 -25.21 23.78 -24.29
CA SER A 68 -26.11 24.43 -25.22
C SER A 68 -25.49 24.52 -26.61
N SER A 69 -26.22 24.07 -27.63
CA SER A 69 -25.81 24.20 -29.02
C SER A 69 -25.77 25.66 -29.54
N SER A 70 -26.43 26.57 -28.85
CA SER A 70 -26.36 28.01 -29.13
C SER A 70 -25.14 28.70 -28.51
N SER A 71 -24.44 28.05 -27.59
CA SER A 71 -23.20 28.53 -26.99
C SER A 71 -21.98 28.13 -27.83
N ASP A 72 -20.88 28.90 -27.71
CA ASP A 72 -19.60 28.58 -28.33
C ASP A 72 -18.90 27.41 -27.62
N THR A 73 -17.86 26.87 -28.25
CA THR A 73 -17.07 25.75 -27.71
C THR A 73 -16.41 26.12 -26.38
N LYS A 74 -15.97 27.37 -26.21
CA LYS A 74 -15.35 27.84 -24.96
C LYS A 74 -16.33 27.85 -23.81
N THR A 75 -17.54 28.42 -24.02
CA THR A 75 -18.59 28.46 -23.00
C THR A 75 -18.99 27.05 -22.54
N ASN A 76 -19.16 26.11 -23.48
CA ASN A 76 -19.46 24.73 -23.16
C ASN A 76 -18.28 24.03 -22.46
N SER A 77 -17.03 24.32 -22.82
CA SER A 77 -15.84 23.83 -22.12
C SER A 77 -15.78 24.33 -20.66
N ASP A 78 -16.14 25.59 -20.41
CA ASP A 78 -16.20 26.16 -19.07
C ASP A 78 -17.29 25.49 -18.20
N ILE A 79 -18.42 25.10 -18.79
CA ILE A 79 -19.46 24.31 -18.11
C ILE A 79 -18.91 22.94 -17.71
N ILE A 80 -18.21 22.25 -18.63
CA ILE A 80 -17.60 20.95 -18.36
C ILE A 80 -16.53 21.05 -17.26
N ALA A 81 -15.69 22.08 -17.31
CA ALA A 81 -14.66 22.31 -16.28
C ALA A 81 -15.27 22.53 -14.90
N LYS A 82 -16.36 23.32 -14.81
CA LYS A 82 -17.10 23.51 -13.55
C LYS A 82 -17.74 22.22 -13.04
N ALA A 83 -18.20 21.34 -13.92
CA ALA A 83 -18.73 20.05 -13.51
C ALA A 83 -17.63 19.19 -12.85
N ALA A 84 -16.43 19.11 -13.42
CA ALA A 84 -15.30 18.41 -12.84
C ALA A 84 -14.90 18.99 -11.46
N GLU A 85 -14.83 20.31 -11.35
CA GLU A 85 -14.55 21.02 -10.10
C GLU A 85 -15.64 20.73 -9.04
N ASN A 86 -16.92 20.80 -9.41
CA ASN A 86 -18.03 20.49 -8.53
C ASN A 86 -18.00 19.07 -8.00
N ILE A 87 -17.66 18.10 -8.84
CA ILE A 87 -17.50 16.69 -8.44
C ILE A 87 -16.45 16.59 -7.32
N LYS A 88 -15.29 17.21 -7.51
CA LYS A 88 -14.23 17.23 -6.51
C LYS A 88 -14.65 17.92 -5.21
N ASN A 89 -15.28 19.09 -5.32
CA ASN A 89 -15.73 19.89 -4.17
C ASN A 89 -16.83 19.21 -3.36
N LYS A 90 -17.61 18.30 -3.96
CA LYS A 90 -18.63 17.47 -3.29
C LYS A 90 -18.05 16.23 -2.58
N GLY A 91 -16.72 16.04 -2.61
CA GLY A 91 -16.04 14.98 -1.90
C GLY A 91 -15.87 13.67 -2.69
N PHE A 92 -16.19 13.66 -3.98
CA PHE A 92 -15.89 12.51 -4.83
C PHE A 92 -14.41 12.50 -5.23
N ASP A 93 -13.82 11.31 -5.30
CA ASP A 93 -12.45 11.08 -5.75
C ASP A 93 -12.36 10.53 -7.19
N SER A 94 -13.51 10.15 -7.73
CA SER A 94 -13.61 9.46 -9.01
C SER A 94 -14.82 9.92 -9.81
N VAL A 95 -14.70 9.89 -11.14
CA VAL A 95 -15.81 10.17 -12.07
C VAL A 95 -15.96 9.02 -13.06
N PHE A 96 -17.18 8.56 -13.24
CA PHE A 96 -17.58 7.59 -14.24
C PHE A 96 -18.34 8.35 -15.35
N ILE A 97 -17.79 8.38 -16.55
CA ILE A 97 -18.33 9.16 -17.67
C ILE A 97 -19.03 8.19 -18.62
N ALA A 98 -20.36 8.29 -18.70
CA ALA A 98 -21.13 7.51 -19.68
C ALA A 98 -20.84 8.02 -21.09
N ILE A 99 -20.38 7.13 -21.96
CA ILE A 99 -20.08 7.44 -23.36
C ILE A 99 -21.40 7.48 -24.13
N PRO A 100 -21.78 8.61 -24.76
CA PRO A 100 -22.95 8.70 -25.61
C PRO A 100 -22.70 7.99 -26.95
N GLU A 101 -23.76 7.72 -27.71
CA GLU A 101 -23.66 7.18 -29.05
C GLU A 101 -22.87 8.10 -30.01
N GLU A 102 -22.99 9.42 -29.82
CA GLU A 102 -22.22 10.44 -30.52
C GLU A 102 -21.30 11.19 -29.55
N SER A 103 -19.99 11.13 -29.75
CA SER A 103 -18.99 11.76 -28.87
C SER A 103 -18.92 13.30 -29.01
N GLY A 104 -19.33 13.85 -30.14
CA GLY A 104 -19.25 15.26 -30.44
C GLY A 104 -20.52 16.03 -30.17
N PHE A 105 -20.47 17.06 -29.30
CA PHE A 105 -21.58 17.98 -29.09
C PHE A 105 -21.45 19.22 -30.00
N ALA A 106 -22.54 19.54 -30.74
CA ALA A 106 -22.57 20.69 -31.64
C ALA A 106 -22.65 22.01 -30.86
N CYS A 107 -21.82 22.99 -31.22
CA CYS A 107 -21.77 24.34 -30.67
C CYS A 107 -22.00 25.37 -31.78
N SER A 108 -22.18 26.64 -31.44
CA SER A 108 -22.41 27.72 -32.40
C SER A 108 -21.19 27.98 -33.33
N ASP A 109 -20.00 27.66 -32.89
CA ASP A 109 -18.72 27.86 -33.58
C ASP A 109 -18.02 26.57 -33.99
N GLY A 110 -18.65 25.38 -33.80
CA GLY A 110 -18.07 24.09 -34.16
C GLY A 110 -18.61 22.92 -33.36
N LYS A 111 -17.74 21.96 -33.03
CA LYS A 111 -18.06 20.80 -32.19
C LYS A 111 -17.06 20.71 -31.06
N ILE A 112 -17.54 20.22 -29.89
CA ILE A 112 -16.69 19.92 -28.73
C ILE A 112 -16.74 18.41 -28.46
N ASP A 113 -15.58 17.80 -28.22
CA ASP A 113 -15.52 16.43 -27.70
C ASP A 113 -15.68 16.47 -26.18
N VAL A 114 -16.89 16.18 -25.73
CA VAL A 114 -17.29 16.29 -24.32
C VAL A 114 -16.50 15.27 -23.46
N ILE A 115 -16.28 14.06 -23.97
CA ILE A 115 -15.58 12.99 -23.24
C ILE A 115 -14.13 13.40 -22.99
N SER A 116 -13.42 13.79 -24.04
CA SER A 116 -12.02 14.22 -23.95
C SER A 116 -11.87 15.41 -23.00
N VAL A 117 -12.70 16.43 -23.15
CA VAL A 117 -12.64 17.64 -22.30
C VAL A 117 -12.97 17.32 -20.84
N LEU A 118 -14.03 16.55 -20.58
CA LEU A 118 -14.40 16.17 -19.21
C LEU A 118 -13.32 15.30 -18.55
N SER A 119 -12.78 14.33 -19.29
CA SER A 119 -11.73 13.47 -18.81
C SER A 119 -10.46 14.27 -18.45
N GLU A 120 -10.04 15.19 -19.32
CA GLU A 120 -8.89 16.05 -19.06
C GLU A 120 -9.12 16.94 -17.82
N LYS A 121 -10.27 17.61 -17.75
CA LYS A 121 -10.62 18.47 -16.61
C LYS A 121 -10.76 17.70 -15.30
N ALA A 122 -11.31 16.51 -15.33
CA ALA A 122 -11.35 15.61 -14.17
C ALA A 122 -9.94 15.21 -13.71
N LYS A 123 -9.04 14.88 -14.64
CA LYS A 123 -7.63 14.59 -14.31
C LYS A 123 -6.90 15.80 -13.73
N GLU A 124 -7.16 17.02 -14.23
CA GLU A 124 -6.63 18.26 -13.65
C GLU A 124 -7.05 18.44 -12.19
N GLN A 125 -8.25 17.98 -11.81
CA GLN A 125 -8.76 17.98 -10.43
C GLN A 125 -8.21 16.80 -9.59
N GLY A 126 -7.40 15.90 -10.16
CA GLY A 126 -6.89 14.72 -9.49
C GLY A 126 -7.94 13.64 -9.27
N LEU A 127 -8.99 13.60 -10.10
CA LEU A 127 -9.99 12.54 -10.08
C LEU A 127 -9.51 11.31 -10.84
N TYR A 128 -9.89 10.12 -10.36
CA TYR A 128 -9.82 8.89 -11.12
C TYR A 128 -10.92 8.89 -12.17
N VAL A 129 -10.58 8.63 -13.43
CA VAL A 129 -11.52 8.73 -14.56
C VAL A 129 -11.81 7.35 -15.12
N CYS A 130 -13.07 6.93 -15.08
CA CYS A 130 -13.57 5.71 -15.67
C CYS A 130 -14.56 6.03 -16.80
N LEU A 131 -14.33 5.51 -17.99
CA LEU A 131 -15.25 5.64 -19.12
C LEU A 131 -16.21 4.45 -19.10
N VAL A 132 -17.53 4.71 -19.15
CA VAL A 132 -18.56 3.68 -19.17
C VAL A 132 -19.01 3.47 -20.61
N TYR A 133 -18.64 2.31 -21.16
CA TYR A 133 -18.94 1.91 -22.53
C TYR A 133 -20.21 1.08 -22.58
N GLY A 134 -21.21 1.58 -23.30
CA GLY A 134 -22.54 0.96 -23.45
C GLY A 134 -22.73 0.12 -24.70
N GLY A 135 -21.75 0.05 -25.62
CA GLY A 135 -21.84 -0.73 -26.86
C GLY A 135 -21.62 -2.22 -26.63
N THR A 136 -22.02 -3.01 -27.63
CA THR A 136 -21.86 -4.47 -27.60
C THR A 136 -20.56 -4.96 -28.25
N GLU A 137 -19.87 -4.12 -29.00
CA GLU A 137 -18.60 -4.43 -29.66
C GLU A 137 -17.57 -3.36 -29.25
N PHE A 138 -16.39 -3.79 -28.84
CA PHE A 138 -15.30 -2.92 -28.45
C PHE A 138 -13.99 -3.43 -29.06
N GLY A 139 -13.43 -2.65 -29.97
CA GLY A 139 -12.20 -2.96 -30.70
C GLY A 139 -11.17 -1.81 -30.58
N LYS A 140 -10.15 -1.87 -31.43
CA LYS A 140 -9.08 -0.88 -31.46
C LYS A 140 -9.57 0.51 -31.93
N ASP A 141 -10.55 0.53 -32.82
CA ASP A 141 -11.09 1.80 -33.33
C ASP A 141 -11.87 2.54 -32.25
N GLU A 142 -12.70 1.82 -31.49
CA GLU A 142 -13.42 2.36 -30.33
C GLU A 142 -12.43 2.87 -29.28
N LEU A 143 -11.42 2.06 -28.93
CA LEU A 143 -10.39 2.47 -27.97
C LEU A 143 -9.64 3.72 -28.41
N SER A 144 -9.28 3.78 -29.71
CA SER A 144 -8.56 4.94 -30.27
C SER A 144 -9.39 6.22 -30.25
N SER A 145 -10.71 6.10 -30.31
CA SER A 145 -11.65 7.24 -30.25
C SER A 145 -11.81 7.85 -28.85
N LEU A 146 -11.46 7.11 -27.78
CA LEU A 146 -11.67 7.54 -26.40
C LEU A 146 -10.62 8.54 -25.87
N GLY A 147 -9.56 8.83 -26.65
CA GLY A 147 -8.45 9.66 -26.17
C GLY A 147 -7.54 8.90 -25.18
N SER A 148 -6.81 9.64 -24.33
CA SER A 148 -5.79 9.05 -23.45
C SER A 148 -5.92 9.46 -21.97
N SER A 149 -6.92 10.27 -21.62
CA SER A 149 -7.04 10.86 -20.28
C SER A 149 -7.97 10.11 -19.34
N PHE A 150 -7.87 8.77 -19.30
CA PHE A 150 -8.67 7.92 -18.41
C PHE A 150 -7.84 6.82 -17.77
N ASP A 151 -8.36 6.27 -16.66
CA ASP A 151 -7.70 5.23 -15.85
C ASP A 151 -8.41 3.88 -15.98
N CYS A 152 -9.69 3.88 -16.42
CA CYS A 152 -10.53 2.70 -16.47
C CYS A 152 -11.51 2.78 -17.63
N VAL A 153 -11.85 1.61 -18.18
CA VAL A 153 -13.05 1.42 -19.01
C VAL A 153 -13.95 0.40 -18.33
N ALA A 154 -15.20 0.78 -18.09
CA ALA A 154 -16.25 -0.09 -17.55
C ALA A 154 -17.20 -0.50 -18.67
N PHE A 155 -17.39 -1.79 -18.86
CA PHE A 155 -18.24 -2.34 -19.90
C PHE A 155 -19.62 -2.68 -19.36
N SER A 156 -20.69 -2.30 -20.09
CA SER A 156 -22.07 -2.51 -19.67
C SER A 156 -22.48 -3.98 -19.64
N GLY A 157 -23.61 -4.26 -18.96
CA GLY A 157 -24.17 -5.59 -18.82
C GLY A 157 -24.70 -6.24 -20.11
N ASP A 158 -24.92 -5.46 -21.19
CA ASP A 158 -25.54 -5.94 -22.43
C ASP A 158 -24.63 -6.78 -23.31
N MET A 159 -23.33 -6.80 -23.03
CA MET A 159 -22.37 -7.65 -23.71
C MET A 159 -22.49 -9.11 -23.29
N THR A 160 -22.36 -10.02 -24.24
CA THR A 160 -22.16 -11.45 -23.94
C THR A 160 -20.83 -11.70 -23.24
N ALA A 161 -20.66 -12.84 -22.58
CA ALA A 161 -19.41 -13.19 -21.91
C ALA A 161 -18.19 -13.16 -22.86
N GLU A 162 -18.37 -13.60 -24.12
CA GLU A 162 -17.31 -13.57 -25.13
C GLU A 162 -16.98 -12.14 -25.56
N GLN A 163 -17.98 -11.29 -25.77
CA GLN A 163 -17.78 -9.87 -26.10
C GLN A 163 -17.05 -9.13 -24.97
N ARG A 164 -17.42 -9.38 -23.71
CA ARG A 164 -16.73 -8.84 -22.53
C ARG A 164 -15.26 -9.27 -22.49
N LYS A 165 -14.99 -10.56 -22.70
CA LYS A 165 -13.62 -11.11 -22.75
C LYS A 165 -12.79 -10.45 -23.84
N ASN A 166 -13.35 -10.31 -25.04
CA ASN A 166 -12.65 -9.70 -26.18
C ASN A 166 -12.39 -8.20 -25.94
N ALA A 167 -13.36 -7.47 -25.38
CA ALA A 167 -13.25 -6.05 -25.05
C ALA A 167 -12.12 -5.81 -24.03
N VAL A 168 -12.11 -6.58 -22.95
CA VAL A 168 -11.05 -6.49 -21.92
C VAL A 168 -9.69 -6.89 -22.50
N GLY A 169 -9.64 -7.95 -23.31
CA GLY A 169 -8.42 -8.37 -24.00
C GLY A 169 -7.85 -7.29 -24.92
N THR A 170 -8.72 -6.62 -25.71
CA THR A 170 -8.33 -5.49 -26.54
C THR A 170 -7.76 -4.34 -25.70
N LEU A 171 -8.48 -3.93 -24.64
CA LEU A 171 -8.03 -2.86 -23.75
C LEU A 171 -6.64 -3.15 -23.16
N HIS A 172 -6.44 -4.32 -22.60
CA HIS A 172 -5.18 -4.69 -21.95
C HIS A 172 -4.04 -4.90 -22.93
N SER A 173 -4.30 -5.35 -24.16
CA SER A 173 -3.27 -5.50 -25.19
C SER A 173 -2.72 -4.16 -25.67
N GLU A 174 -3.59 -3.16 -25.82
CA GLU A 174 -3.23 -1.84 -26.32
C GLU A 174 -2.79 -0.90 -25.18
N ASN A 175 -3.37 -1.01 -23.99
CA ASN A 175 -3.04 -0.15 -22.84
C ASN A 175 -3.04 -0.91 -21.52
N LYS A 176 -1.87 -1.46 -21.14
CA LYS A 176 -1.67 -2.27 -19.93
C LYS A 176 -1.83 -1.51 -18.60
N LYS A 177 -1.94 -0.19 -18.64
CA LYS A 177 -2.07 0.65 -17.43
C LYS A 177 -3.52 1.01 -17.11
N VAL A 178 -4.43 0.78 -18.05
CA VAL A 178 -5.85 1.09 -17.90
C VAL A 178 -6.56 -0.11 -17.30
N SER A 179 -7.37 0.11 -16.28
CA SER A 179 -8.20 -0.93 -15.67
C SER A 179 -9.43 -1.26 -16.52
N ALA A 180 -9.87 -2.51 -16.44
CA ALA A 180 -11.13 -2.97 -17.01
C ALA A 180 -12.11 -3.30 -15.89
N ALA A 181 -13.31 -2.71 -15.94
CA ALA A 181 -14.41 -3.06 -15.05
C ALA A 181 -15.59 -3.66 -15.84
N LEU A 182 -16.36 -4.50 -15.19
CA LEU A 182 -17.57 -5.09 -15.78
C LEU A 182 -18.77 -4.81 -14.89
N PHE A 183 -19.87 -4.37 -15.49
CA PHE A 183 -21.15 -4.27 -14.79
C PHE A 183 -21.82 -5.65 -14.68
N ALA A 184 -22.39 -5.94 -13.52
CA ALA A 184 -23.23 -7.09 -13.27
C ALA A 184 -24.39 -6.74 -12.37
N ASP A 185 -25.57 -7.31 -12.69
CA ASP A 185 -26.79 -7.09 -11.91
C ASP A 185 -26.67 -7.72 -10.52
N ALA A 186 -26.70 -6.89 -9.48
CA ALA A 186 -26.60 -7.33 -8.09
C ALA A 186 -27.72 -8.29 -7.66
N SER A 187 -28.90 -8.21 -8.29
CA SER A 187 -30.01 -9.12 -8.03
C SER A 187 -29.84 -10.50 -8.66
N ASN A 188 -28.87 -10.65 -9.57
CA ASN A 188 -28.54 -11.89 -10.24
C ASN A 188 -27.19 -12.42 -9.75
N ALA A 189 -27.19 -13.16 -8.63
CA ALA A 189 -25.99 -13.74 -8.05
C ALA A 189 -25.21 -14.63 -9.03
N ALA A 190 -25.89 -15.29 -9.96
CA ALA A 190 -25.26 -16.13 -10.96
C ALA A 190 -24.49 -15.31 -12.01
N ASP A 191 -25.01 -14.14 -12.42
CA ASP A 191 -24.31 -13.21 -13.32
C ASP A 191 -23.07 -12.61 -12.65
N CYS A 192 -23.21 -12.15 -11.41
CA CYS A 192 -22.09 -11.66 -10.61
C CYS A 192 -21.01 -12.74 -10.44
N ALA A 193 -21.37 -13.97 -10.09
CA ALA A 193 -20.45 -15.09 -9.94
C ALA A 193 -19.73 -15.40 -11.26
N ALA A 194 -20.47 -15.45 -12.38
CA ALA A 194 -19.89 -15.71 -13.70
C ALA A 194 -18.86 -14.66 -14.12
N VAL A 195 -19.13 -13.38 -13.84
CA VAL A 195 -18.17 -12.29 -14.09
C VAL A 195 -16.93 -12.42 -13.20
N LEU A 196 -17.11 -12.71 -11.92
CA LEU A 196 -16.01 -12.86 -10.96
C LEU A 196 -15.17 -14.12 -11.26
N ASP A 197 -15.79 -15.22 -11.65
CA ASP A 197 -15.09 -16.45 -12.01
C ASP A 197 -14.29 -16.33 -13.31
N SER A 198 -14.68 -15.43 -14.21
CA SER A 198 -13.98 -15.22 -15.48
C SER A 198 -12.56 -14.66 -15.32
N ARG A 199 -12.28 -13.94 -14.26
CA ARG A 199 -10.97 -13.36 -13.88
C ARG A 199 -10.27 -12.52 -14.95
N PHE A 200 -10.98 -12.06 -15.97
CA PHE A 200 -10.39 -11.20 -17.00
C PHE A 200 -10.60 -9.71 -16.75
N ALA A 201 -11.51 -9.31 -15.88
CA ALA A 201 -11.67 -7.92 -15.42
C ALA A 201 -10.85 -7.64 -14.15
N ASP A 202 -10.51 -6.38 -13.93
CA ASP A 202 -9.78 -5.94 -12.73
C ASP A 202 -10.70 -5.80 -11.53
N PHE A 203 -11.95 -5.41 -11.74
CA PHE A 203 -12.99 -5.37 -10.73
C PHE A 203 -14.40 -5.41 -11.34
N LEU A 204 -15.38 -5.70 -10.50
CA LEU A 204 -16.80 -5.72 -10.84
C LEU A 204 -17.47 -4.42 -10.40
N ILE A 205 -18.47 -3.94 -11.15
CA ILE A 205 -19.41 -2.93 -10.68
C ILE A 205 -20.77 -3.61 -10.51
N SER A 206 -21.13 -3.86 -9.26
CA SER A 206 -22.44 -4.41 -8.90
C SER A 206 -23.48 -3.32 -8.96
N PHE A 207 -24.55 -3.49 -9.75
CA PHE A 207 -25.60 -2.49 -9.86
C PHE A 207 -26.98 -3.13 -9.69
N PRO A 208 -27.97 -2.39 -9.11
CA PRO A 208 -29.35 -2.82 -9.07
C PRO A 208 -30.06 -2.42 -10.37
N ALA A 209 -30.82 -3.35 -10.95
CA ALA A 209 -31.48 -3.12 -12.25
C ALA A 209 -32.61 -2.10 -12.19
N ASP A 210 -33.36 -2.05 -11.09
CA ASP A 210 -34.55 -1.22 -10.91
C ASP A 210 -34.71 -0.68 -9.49
N LYS A 211 -35.75 0.14 -9.25
CA LYS A 211 -36.06 0.72 -7.93
C LYS A 211 -36.30 -0.35 -6.85
N SER A 212 -36.88 -1.49 -7.20
CA SER A 212 -37.15 -2.57 -6.23
C SER A 212 -35.87 -3.25 -5.77
N SER A 213 -34.96 -3.51 -6.70
CA SER A 213 -33.66 -4.10 -6.40
C SER A 213 -32.66 -3.10 -5.77
N ALA A 214 -32.87 -1.78 -6.00
CA ALA A 214 -32.05 -0.72 -5.43
C ALA A 214 -32.46 -0.30 -4.00
N GLY A 215 -33.57 -0.83 -3.47
CA GLY A 215 -34.10 -0.53 -2.13
C GLY A 215 -33.43 -1.38 -1.03
N GLU A 216 -34.22 -1.69 0.01
CA GLU A 216 -33.77 -2.43 1.21
C GLU A 216 -33.07 -3.77 0.93
N LYS A 217 -33.41 -4.44 -0.18
CA LYS A 217 -32.81 -5.71 -0.56
C LYS A 217 -31.38 -5.57 -1.11
N TYR A 218 -30.96 -4.38 -1.48
CA TYR A 218 -29.67 -4.16 -2.11
C TYR A 218 -28.50 -4.52 -1.21
N VAL A 219 -28.58 -4.21 0.09
CA VAL A 219 -27.56 -4.56 1.09
C VAL A 219 -27.32 -6.07 1.11
N SER A 220 -28.40 -6.87 1.19
CA SER A 220 -28.28 -8.33 1.16
C SER A 220 -27.71 -8.87 -0.17
N SER A 221 -27.99 -8.19 -1.29
CA SER A 221 -27.38 -8.54 -2.58
C SER A 221 -25.87 -8.24 -2.58
N LEU A 222 -25.44 -7.12 -2.00
CA LEU A 222 -24.02 -6.76 -1.87
C LEU A 222 -23.25 -7.75 -0.99
N GLU A 223 -23.85 -8.29 0.07
CA GLU A 223 -23.27 -9.34 0.90
C GLU A 223 -22.98 -10.59 0.08
N GLN A 224 -23.94 -11.03 -0.77
CA GLN A 224 -23.74 -12.18 -1.68
C GLN A 224 -22.64 -11.93 -2.72
N VAL A 225 -22.58 -10.72 -3.29
CA VAL A 225 -21.50 -10.32 -4.20
C VAL A 225 -20.16 -10.34 -3.48
N ASN A 226 -20.10 -9.85 -2.25
CA ASN A 226 -18.88 -9.85 -1.43
C ASN A 226 -18.36 -11.27 -1.18
N ASP A 227 -19.24 -12.22 -0.85
CA ASP A 227 -18.85 -13.61 -0.62
C ASP A 227 -18.30 -14.26 -1.90
N SER A 228 -18.91 -13.97 -3.05
CA SER A 228 -18.45 -14.44 -4.36
C SER A 228 -17.11 -13.79 -4.73
N ALA A 229 -16.95 -12.50 -4.51
CA ALA A 229 -15.73 -11.74 -4.78
C ALA A 229 -14.56 -12.23 -3.90
N ARG A 230 -14.81 -12.48 -2.60
CA ARG A 230 -13.84 -13.07 -1.68
C ARG A 230 -13.35 -14.42 -2.16
N GLY A 231 -14.25 -15.27 -2.67
CA GLY A 231 -13.92 -16.59 -3.22
C GLY A 231 -13.03 -16.52 -4.47
N SER A 232 -13.24 -15.52 -5.33
CA SER A 232 -12.48 -15.32 -6.58
C SER A 232 -11.18 -14.51 -6.41
N GLY A 233 -11.01 -13.81 -5.27
CA GLY A 233 -9.90 -12.88 -5.03
C GLY A 233 -9.99 -11.58 -5.83
N LEU A 234 -11.17 -11.26 -6.38
CA LEU A 234 -11.46 -9.99 -7.05
C LEU A 234 -12.13 -9.01 -6.09
N SER A 235 -12.26 -7.77 -6.53
CA SER A 235 -12.96 -6.73 -5.80
C SER A 235 -14.17 -6.25 -6.59
N PHE A 236 -15.10 -5.58 -5.92
CA PHE A 236 -16.22 -4.92 -6.56
C PHE A 236 -16.44 -3.51 -6.04
N ALA A 237 -17.07 -2.67 -6.86
CA ALA A 237 -17.67 -1.41 -6.45
C ALA A 237 -19.20 -1.53 -6.50
N ALA A 238 -19.89 -0.88 -5.60
CA ALA A 238 -21.36 -0.87 -5.57
C ALA A 238 -21.93 0.38 -6.26
N ALA A 239 -22.79 0.20 -7.26
CA ALA A 239 -23.53 1.29 -7.85
C ALA A 239 -24.76 1.65 -6.98
N VAL A 240 -24.77 2.84 -6.43
CA VAL A 240 -25.84 3.34 -5.56
C VAL A 240 -26.77 4.24 -6.38
N ARG A 241 -27.99 3.77 -6.62
CA ARG A 241 -28.99 4.37 -7.52
C ARG A 241 -29.87 5.41 -6.81
N ALA A 242 -29.25 6.47 -6.26
CA ALA A 242 -29.98 7.57 -5.62
C ALA A 242 -30.96 8.29 -6.57
N ASP A 243 -30.64 8.29 -7.87
CA ASP A 243 -31.48 8.85 -8.94
C ASP A 243 -32.87 8.24 -9.01
N LEU A 244 -33.08 6.99 -8.64
CA LEU A 244 -34.37 6.30 -8.62
C LEU A 244 -35.29 6.76 -7.48
N PHE A 245 -34.77 7.47 -6.50
CA PHE A 245 -35.44 7.90 -5.28
C PHE A 245 -35.55 9.43 -5.15
N ALA A 246 -35.15 10.19 -6.14
CA ALA A 246 -35.00 11.64 -6.10
C ALA A 246 -36.28 12.43 -5.83
N SER A 247 -37.48 11.82 -5.99
CA SER A 247 -38.77 12.42 -5.74
C SER A 247 -39.31 12.22 -4.32
N ASP A 248 -38.66 11.38 -3.54
CA ASP A 248 -39.16 10.89 -2.27
C ASP A 248 -38.38 11.58 -1.11
N GLY A 249 -38.72 11.35 0.14
CA GLY A 249 -38.29 12.19 1.26
C GLY A 249 -37.07 11.68 2.06
N THR A 250 -37.13 11.87 3.39
CA THR A 250 -35.99 11.58 4.31
C THR A 250 -35.70 10.10 4.53
N ASP A 251 -36.71 9.24 4.34
CA ASP A 251 -36.52 7.78 4.57
C ASP A 251 -35.58 7.17 3.50
N GLU A 252 -35.60 7.71 2.29
CA GLU A 252 -34.73 7.30 1.20
C GLU A 252 -33.28 7.71 1.46
N ALA A 253 -33.03 8.84 2.09
CA ALA A 253 -31.70 9.26 2.46
C ALA A 253 -31.06 8.26 3.47
N MET A 254 -31.83 7.79 4.45
CA MET A 254 -31.39 6.79 5.42
C MET A 254 -31.06 5.47 4.74
N MET A 255 -31.93 4.98 3.85
CA MET A 255 -31.71 3.76 3.09
C MET A 255 -30.42 3.84 2.24
N ILE A 256 -30.17 4.97 1.55
CA ILE A 256 -28.95 5.17 0.77
C ILE A 256 -27.71 5.20 1.68
N THR A 257 -27.79 5.86 2.84
CA THR A 257 -26.65 5.88 3.78
C THR A 257 -26.34 4.51 4.37
N GLU A 258 -27.36 3.67 4.63
CA GLU A 258 -27.17 2.26 5.03
C GLU A 258 -26.44 1.44 3.94
N GLN A 259 -26.73 1.70 2.66
CA GLN A 259 -25.98 1.07 1.56
C GLN A 259 -24.50 1.50 1.54
N LEU A 260 -24.22 2.78 1.84
CA LEU A 260 -22.85 3.27 1.93
C LEU A 260 -22.10 2.61 3.11
N ASP A 261 -22.73 2.46 4.27
CA ASP A 261 -22.17 1.79 5.44
C ASP A 261 -21.92 0.31 5.18
N ALA A 262 -22.86 -0.36 4.50
CA ALA A 262 -22.69 -1.75 4.10
C ALA A 262 -21.46 -1.92 3.20
N CYS A 263 -21.28 -1.06 2.19
CA CYS A 263 -20.11 -1.11 1.31
C CYS A 263 -18.78 -0.97 2.07
N ASP A 264 -18.72 -0.17 3.12
CA ASP A 264 -17.51 -0.01 3.92
C ASP A 264 -17.21 -1.22 4.80
N SER A 265 -18.24 -1.94 5.22
CA SER A 265 -18.09 -3.13 6.06
C SER A 265 -17.69 -4.39 5.27
N LEU A 266 -17.79 -4.36 3.94
CA LEU A 266 -17.54 -5.50 3.05
C LEU A 266 -16.09 -5.52 2.55
N ASP A 267 -15.33 -6.54 2.94
CA ASP A 267 -13.89 -6.67 2.69
C ASP A 267 -13.48 -6.60 1.21
N SER A 268 -14.33 -7.08 0.30
CA SER A 268 -14.06 -7.08 -1.15
C SER A 268 -14.62 -5.85 -1.86
N CYS A 269 -15.38 -4.99 -1.15
CA CYS A 269 -15.93 -3.75 -1.70
C CYS A 269 -14.86 -2.65 -1.69
N VAL A 270 -14.52 -2.14 -2.87
CA VAL A 270 -13.53 -1.06 -3.02
C VAL A 270 -14.19 0.32 -3.03
N GLY A 271 -15.51 0.41 -2.88
CA GLY A 271 -16.23 1.68 -2.77
C GLY A 271 -17.50 1.72 -3.59
N THR A 272 -17.96 2.93 -3.91
CA THR A 272 -19.28 3.17 -4.48
C THR A 272 -19.23 4.03 -5.74
N VAL A 273 -20.19 3.81 -6.63
CA VAL A 273 -20.47 4.64 -7.81
C VAL A 273 -21.87 5.24 -7.64
N MET A 274 -21.95 6.51 -7.29
CA MET A 274 -23.20 7.20 -7.06
C MET A 274 -23.89 7.61 -8.37
N TYR A 275 -25.15 7.33 -8.54
CA TYR A 275 -26.01 7.74 -9.66
C TYR A 275 -26.91 8.87 -9.23
N ASP A 276 -26.99 10.00 -9.95
CA ASP A 276 -26.05 10.47 -10.97
C ASP A 276 -25.73 11.95 -10.74
N TYR A 277 -24.82 12.54 -11.50
CA TYR A 277 -24.37 13.92 -11.35
C TYR A 277 -25.51 14.94 -11.47
N GLU A 278 -26.54 14.69 -12.31
CA GLU A 278 -27.70 15.57 -12.46
C GLU A 278 -28.41 15.77 -11.11
N LEU A 279 -28.66 14.68 -10.36
CA LEU A 279 -29.25 14.74 -9.02
C LEU A 279 -28.38 15.56 -8.06
N PHE A 280 -27.07 15.26 -8.01
CA PHE A 280 -26.14 15.87 -7.07
C PHE A 280 -25.73 17.30 -7.44
N SER A 281 -25.97 17.74 -8.67
CA SER A 281 -25.75 19.13 -9.11
C SER A 281 -26.93 20.06 -8.90
N SER A 282 -28.12 19.53 -8.59
CA SER A 282 -29.36 20.26 -8.33
C SER A 282 -29.57 20.54 -6.84
N ASP A 283 -30.52 21.46 -6.52
CA ASP A 283 -30.97 21.72 -5.15
C ASP A 283 -31.99 20.66 -4.68
N ASN A 284 -31.48 19.40 -4.61
CA ASN A 284 -32.29 18.26 -4.20
C ASN A 284 -32.01 17.92 -2.73
N SER A 285 -33.08 17.71 -1.93
CA SER A 285 -32.96 17.41 -0.50
C SER A 285 -32.29 16.07 -0.22
N LEU A 286 -32.58 15.04 -1.02
CA LEU A 286 -31.95 13.73 -0.93
C LEU A 286 -30.47 13.86 -1.20
N ALA A 287 -30.06 14.49 -2.32
CA ALA A 287 -28.66 14.73 -2.64
C ALA A 287 -27.91 15.47 -1.53
N SER A 288 -28.55 16.54 -0.98
CA SER A 288 -27.98 17.32 0.11
C SER A 288 -27.79 16.51 1.38
N ALA A 289 -28.72 15.63 1.74
CA ALA A 289 -28.60 14.73 2.89
C ALA A 289 -27.48 13.71 2.70
N ILE A 290 -27.40 13.10 1.52
CA ILE A 290 -26.34 12.14 1.19
C ILE A 290 -24.95 12.82 1.19
N LEU A 291 -24.82 14.00 0.57
CA LEU A 291 -23.55 14.74 0.55
C LEU A 291 -23.09 15.14 1.95
N LYS A 292 -24.04 15.57 2.81
CA LYS A 292 -23.76 15.86 4.22
C LYS A 292 -23.20 14.61 4.93
N TYR A 293 -23.84 13.46 4.74
CA TYR A 293 -23.39 12.19 5.30
C TYR A 293 -22.00 11.81 4.82
N ILE A 294 -21.73 11.89 3.50
CA ILE A 294 -20.39 11.60 2.92
C ILE A 294 -19.32 12.54 3.52
N ALA A 295 -19.65 13.82 3.68
CA ALA A 295 -18.73 14.80 4.26
C ALA A 295 -18.44 14.54 5.74
N GLU A 296 -19.46 14.21 6.53
CA GLU A 296 -19.32 13.86 7.96
C GLU A 296 -18.48 12.60 8.14
N ARG A 297 -18.76 11.56 7.36
CA ARG A 297 -18.00 10.30 7.34
C ARG A 297 -16.54 10.49 6.91
N SER A 298 -16.31 11.25 5.84
CA SER A 298 -14.95 11.59 5.41
C SER A 298 -14.18 12.35 6.50
N ARG A 299 -14.87 13.21 7.23
CA ARG A 299 -14.30 13.93 8.37
C ARG A 299 -13.95 12.99 9.52
N GLU A 300 -14.82 12.05 9.88
CA GLU A 300 -14.56 11.04 10.91
C GLU A 300 -13.39 10.14 10.53
N GLU A 301 -13.31 9.69 9.29
CA GLU A 301 -12.16 8.93 8.79
C GLU A 301 -10.85 9.73 8.84
N LEU A 302 -10.90 11.03 8.61
CA LEU A 302 -9.75 11.91 8.71
C LEU A 302 -9.42 12.31 10.16
N GLU A 303 -10.36 12.19 11.11
CA GLU A 303 -10.15 12.48 12.54
C GLU A 303 -9.48 11.33 13.33
N LYS A 304 -8.60 10.58 12.69
CA LYS A 304 -7.84 9.48 13.32
C LYS A 304 -6.99 9.98 14.49
N ASP A 305 -6.81 9.12 15.49
CA ASP A 305 -5.76 9.30 16.48
C ASP A 305 -4.37 9.00 15.88
N PHE A 306 -3.34 9.46 16.55
CA PHE A 306 -1.96 9.15 16.17
C PHE A 306 -1.66 7.67 16.45
N GLU A 307 -1.16 6.97 15.43
CA GLU A 307 -0.72 5.58 15.52
C GLU A 307 0.65 5.41 14.84
N LEU A 308 1.55 4.72 15.51
CA LEU A 308 2.82 4.29 14.95
C LEU A 308 2.76 2.78 14.68
N ARG A 309 2.69 2.37 13.40
CA ARG A 309 2.38 0.97 13.01
C ARG A 309 3.55 0.00 13.15
N ASN A 310 4.78 0.48 13.03
CA ASN A 310 5.99 -0.35 13.07
C ASN A 310 6.76 -0.24 14.39
N PHE A 311 6.06 0.12 15.47
CA PHE A 311 6.65 0.32 16.78
C PHE A 311 5.79 -0.34 17.85
N GLU A 312 6.25 -1.48 18.38
CA GLU A 312 5.58 -2.14 19.50
C GLU A 312 6.02 -1.50 20.82
N GLY A 313 5.07 -0.89 21.54
CA GLY A 313 5.34 -0.16 22.77
C GLY A 313 6.03 1.18 22.55
N SER A 314 6.83 1.64 23.53
CA SER A 314 7.49 2.95 23.50
C SER A 314 9.02 2.87 23.41
N THR A 315 9.61 1.67 23.36
CA THR A 315 11.06 1.46 23.31
C THR A 315 11.43 0.41 22.26
N LYS A 316 12.52 0.65 21.53
CA LYS A 316 13.08 -0.28 20.56
C LYS A 316 14.59 -0.25 20.60
N THR A 317 15.23 -1.42 20.46
CA THR A 317 16.70 -1.51 20.26
C THR A 317 16.98 -1.96 18.84
N THR A 318 17.97 -1.38 18.20
CA THR A 318 18.41 -1.71 16.85
C THR A 318 19.93 -1.62 16.73
N ASN A 319 20.50 -2.36 15.79
CA ASN A 319 21.88 -2.24 15.35
C ASN A 319 22.04 -1.47 14.03
N GLU A 320 20.96 -0.91 13.50
CA GLU A 320 20.96 -0.09 12.30
C GLU A 320 21.12 1.39 12.67
N SER A 321 21.90 2.12 11.86
CA SER A 321 22.12 3.56 12.04
C SER A 321 20.94 4.44 11.68
N LYS A 322 19.85 3.85 11.15
CA LYS A 322 18.62 4.52 10.76
C LYS A 322 17.41 3.76 11.26
N ILE A 323 16.31 4.47 11.44
CA ILE A 323 15.01 3.90 11.72
C ILE A 323 13.97 4.53 10.79
N THR A 324 13.10 3.71 10.25
CA THR A 324 11.91 4.18 9.52
C THR A 324 10.74 4.24 10.48
N PHE A 325 10.05 5.37 10.54
CA PHE A 325 8.77 5.52 11.20
C PHE A 325 7.63 5.46 10.20
N THR A 326 6.69 4.56 10.42
CA THR A 326 5.49 4.39 9.58
C THR A 326 4.26 4.45 10.47
N GLY A 327 3.29 5.25 10.11
CA GLY A 327 2.08 5.42 10.92
C GLY A 327 1.02 6.24 10.24
N SER A 328 0.01 6.62 11.02
CA SER A 328 -1.08 7.50 10.59
C SER A 328 -1.48 8.48 11.69
N SER A 329 -2.06 9.58 11.28
CA SER A 329 -2.66 10.57 12.17
C SER A 329 -3.66 11.42 11.40
N SER A 330 -4.57 12.11 12.10
CA SER A 330 -5.50 13.01 11.44
C SER A 330 -4.79 14.08 10.61
N PRO A 331 -5.03 14.18 9.31
CA PRO A 331 -4.46 15.26 8.49
C PRO A 331 -5.04 16.63 8.84
N LEU A 332 -6.19 16.68 9.54
CA LEU A 332 -6.85 17.90 9.97
C LEU A 332 -6.13 18.63 11.12
N SER A 333 -5.18 17.97 11.77
CA SER A 333 -4.40 18.52 12.88
C SER A 333 -2.90 18.37 12.61
N PRO A 334 -2.04 19.32 12.97
CA PRO A 334 -0.60 19.21 12.80
C PRO A 334 -0.04 17.96 13.48
N LEU A 335 0.91 17.29 12.82
CA LEU A 335 1.75 16.28 13.43
C LEU A 335 3.18 16.79 13.46
N LYS A 336 3.78 16.83 14.65
CA LYS A 336 5.17 17.27 14.82
C LYS A 336 6.02 16.15 15.39
N LEU A 337 7.26 16.06 14.93
CA LEU A 337 8.31 15.23 15.50
C LEU A 337 9.41 16.14 16.07
N ASN A 338 9.63 16.08 17.35
CA ASN A 338 10.61 16.93 18.04
C ASN A 338 10.43 18.42 17.69
N GLY A 339 9.16 18.88 17.61
CA GLY A 339 8.76 20.25 17.27
C GLY A 339 8.78 20.60 15.78
N LYS A 340 9.20 19.70 14.88
CA LYS A 340 9.19 19.91 13.43
C LYS A 340 8.00 19.21 12.78
N ASP A 341 7.39 19.86 11.80
CA ASP A 341 6.24 19.28 11.08
C ASP A 341 6.63 18.02 10.31
N VAL A 342 5.78 16.99 10.40
CA VAL A 342 5.89 15.73 9.68
C VAL A 342 5.01 15.79 8.42
N LYS A 343 5.61 15.56 7.25
CA LYS A 343 4.87 15.46 5.98
C LYS A 343 4.03 14.19 5.98
N ARG A 344 2.78 14.32 5.56
CA ARG A 344 1.81 13.21 5.50
C ARG A 344 1.12 13.20 4.15
N GLU A 345 0.61 12.05 3.77
CA GLU A 345 -0.33 11.88 2.67
C GLU A 345 -1.69 12.53 3.01
N ALA A 346 -2.56 12.69 2.01
CA ALA A 346 -3.88 13.31 2.20
C ALA A 346 -4.77 12.52 3.18
N ASN A 347 -4.60 11.21 3.27
CA ASN A 347 -5.31 10.34 4.22
C ASN A 347 -4.68 10.31 5.64
N GLY A 348 -3.61 11.07 5.87
CA GLY A 348 -2.91 11.14 7.15
C GLY A 348 -1.81 10.12 7.35
N ASP A 349 -1.54 9.24 6.41
CA ASP A 349 -0.44 8.27 6.47
C ASP A 349 0.91 8.97 6.32
N PHE A 350 1.94 8.43 6.99
CA PHE A 350 3.31 8.92 6.87
C PHE A 350 4.32 7.77 6.91
N SER A 351 5.42 7.99 6.21
CA SER A 351 6.62 7.15 6.28
C SER A 351 7.86 8.02 6.07
N PHE A 352 8.82 7.95 6.97
CA PHE A 352 10.09 8.66 6.84
C PHE A 352 11.19 7.99 7.64
N GLU A 353 12.44 8.20 7.22
CA GLU A 353 13.63 7.71 7.89
C GLU A 353 14.19 8.77 8.85
N SER A 354 14.75 8.32 9.97
CA SER A 354 15.51 9.13 10.92
C SER A 354 16.87 8.51 11.21
N GLU A 355 17.94 9.30 11.17
CA GLU A 355 19.28 8.85 11.56
C GLU A 355 19.37 8.74 13.08
N LEU A 356 20.08 7.70 13.53
CA LEU A 356 20.30 7.42 14.95
C LEU A 356 21.73 7.73 15.36
N LYS A 357 21.86 8.35 16.51
CA LYS A 357 23.13 8.42 17.23
C LYS A 357 23.30 7.19 18.10
N VAL A 358 24.53 6.74 18.29
CA VAL A 358 24.81 5.61 19.17
C VAL A 358 24.29 5.89 20.59
N GLY A 359 23.64 4.89 21.17
CA GLY A 359 22.94 5.01 22.43
C GLY A 359 21.48 5.41 22.28
N LYS A 360 20.93 6.08 23.26
CA LYS A 360 19.52 6.44 23.31
C LYS A 360 19.19 7.63 22.40
N ASN A 361 18.16 7.46 21.56
CA ASN A 361 17.56 8.50 20.73
C ASN A 361 16.10 8.66 21.16
N GLU A 362 15.71 9.87 21.49
CA GLU A 362 14.34 10.17 21.92
C GLU A 362 13.57 10.87 20.80
N PHE A 363 12.36 10.39 20.54
CA PHE A 363 11.44 10.89 19.55
C PHE A 363 10.13 11.28 20.22
N SER A 364 9.74 12.53 20.07
CA SER A 364 8.52 13.08 20.64
C SER A 364 7.57 13.47 19.51
N PHE A 365 6.51 12.71 19.33
CA PHE A 365 5.45 13.04 18.39
C PHE A 365 4.36 13.83 19.12
N GLU A 366 3.98 14.96 18.56
CA GLU A 366 2.92 15.83 19.08
C GLU A 366 1.77 15.88 18.09
N HIS A 367 0.56 15.50 18.53
CA HIS A 367 -0.65 15.50 17.73
C HIS A 367 -1.88 15.75 18.58
N LYS A 368 -2.79 16.62 18.13
CA LYS A 368 -4.04 16.98 18.85
C LYS A 368 -3.79 17.31 20.33
N GLY A 369 -2.69 18.02 20.64
CA GLY A 369 -2.33 18.39 22.01
C GLY A 369 -1.80 17.26 22.89
N LYS A 370 -1.69 16.03 22.36
CA LYS A 370 -1.09 14.87 23.04
C LYS A 370 0.37 14.71 22.59
N THR A 371 1.21 14.23 23.51
CA THR A 371 2.62 13.93 23.23
C THR A 371 2.87 12.44 23.40
N HIS A 372 3.40 11.81 22.37
CA HIS A 372 3.77 10.39 22.35
C HIS A 372 5.30 10.27 22.28
N LYS A 373 5.91 9.69 23.30
CA LYS A 373 7.37 9.56 23.41
C LYS A 373 7.83 8.16 23.09
N TYR A 374 8.85 8.06 22.24
CA TYR A 374 9.49 6.80 21.84
C TYR A 374 11.00 6.91 22.05
N THR A 375 11.59 5.82 22.49
CA THR A 375 13.05 5.72 22.67
C THR A 375 13.59 4.63 21.77
N VAL A 376 14.56 4.96 20.92
CA VAL A 376 15.29 3.99 20.11
C VAL A 376 16.73 3.95 20.61
N THR A 377 17.16 2.77 21.06
CA THR A 377 18.55 2.56 21.43
C THR A 377 19.30 1.95 20.25
N TYR A 378 20.24 2.71 19.68
CA TYR A 378 21.14 2.22 18.65
C TYR A 378 22.37 1.62 19.29
N GLU A 379 22.54 0.31 19.19
CA GLU A 379 23.66 -0.44 19.74
C GLU A 379 24.60 -0.90 18.63
N ILE A 380 25.87 -0.49 18.73
CA ILE A 380 26.90 -1.00 17.82
C ILE A 380 27.61 -2.17 18.50
N LYS A 381 27.59 -3.34 17.90
CA LYS A 381 28.37 -4.48 18.34
C LYS A 381 29.81 -4.28 17.88
N ILE A 382 30.65 -3.80 18.78
CA ILE A 382 32.09 -3.54 18.47
C ILE A 382 32.89 -4.83 18.41
N LEU A 383 32.58 -5.81 19.27
CA LEU A 383 33.25 -7.09 19.41
C LEU A 383 32.29 -8.22 19.04
N GLU A 384 32.59 -8.97 18.01
CA GLU A 384 31.72 -10.03 17.50
C GLU A 384 32.07 -11.41 18.06
N SER A 385 33.37 -11.77 18.04
CA SER A 385 33.85 -13.04 18.50
C SER A 385 35.26 -12.95 19.09
N ILE A 386 35.60 -13.91 19.92
CA ILE A 386 36.93 -14.08 20.50
C ILE A 386 37.36 -15.57 20.44
N THR A 387 38.66 -15.82 20.30
CA THR A 387 39.27 -17.16 20.29
C THR A 387 40.57 -17.14 21.09
N PRO A 388 40.86 -18.17 21.91
CA PRO A 388 40.14 -19.41 22.14
C PRO A 388 38.92 -19.22 23.09
N THR A 389 37.87 -20.03 22.84
CA THR A 389 36.65 -20.06 23.69
C THR A 389 36.65 -21.21 24.68
N LYS A 390 37.49 -22.25 24.42
CA LYS A 390 37.58 -23.46 25.24
C LYS A 390 38.72 -23.37 26.25
N SER A 391 38.55 -24.03 27.41
CA SER A 391 39.63 -24.23 28.36
C SER A 391 40.77 -25.03 27.73
N MET A 392 41.99 -24.62 28.01
CA MET A 392 43.20 -25.29 27.49
C MET A 392 44.27 -25.32 28.56
N GLU A 393 45.10 -26.34 28.51
CA GLU A 393 46.33 -26.43 29.30
C GLU A 393 47.52 -26.16 28.38
N VAL A 394 48.41 -25.29 28.80
CA VAL A 394 49.59 -24.88 28.01
C VAL A 394 50.82 -24.91 28.87
N PRO A 395 51.98 -25.26 28.32
CA PRO A 395 53.25 -25.27 29.05
C PRO A 395 53.64 -23.87 29.55
N GLY A 396 54.20 -23.78 30.76
CA GLY A 396 54.82 -22.54 31.22
C GLY A 396 55.91 -22.09 30.27
N GLY A 397 56.04 -20.78 30.09
CA GLY A 397 57.00 -20.18 29.13
C GLY A 397 56.53 -20.17 27.68
N SER A 398 55.37 -20.78 27.36
CA SER A 398 54.76 -20.76 26.02
C SER A 398 53.98 -19.46 25.75
N SER A 399 53.28 -19.41 24.65
CA SER A 399 52.34 -18.29 24.35
C SER A 399 51.04 -18.80 23.77
N ILE A 400 49.97 -18.11 24.05
CA ILE A 400 48.61 -18.32 23.50
C ILE A 400 48.34 -17.27 22.46
N THR A 401 47.94 -17.67 21.26
CA THR A 401 47.40 -16.72 20.26
C THR A 401 45.98 -16.43 20.62
N VAL A 402 45.65 -15.13 20.77
CA VAL A 402 44.29 -14.65 20.96
C VAL A 402 43.90 -13.92 19.70
N THR A 403 42.74 -14.28 19.17
CA THR A 403 42.12 -13.57 18.06
C THR A 403 40.76 -13.00 18.48
N ALA A 404 40.38 -11.90 17.87
CA ALA A 404 39.08 -11.25 18.08
C ALA A 404 38.59 -10.68 16.76
N THR A 405 37.31 -10.84 16.45
CA THR A 405 36.63 -10.14 15.36
C THR A 405 35.98 -8.90 15.94
N ALA A 406 36.42 -7.72 15.51
CA ALA A 406 35.94 -6.44 16.00
C ALA A 406 35.81 -5.44 14.83
N LEU A 407 35.06 -4.35 15.04
CA LEU A 407 34.92 -3.29 14.05
C LEU A 407 36.28 -2.79 13.56
N LYS A 408 36.41 -2.53 12.26
CA LYS A 408 37.64 -1.99 11.65
C LYS A 408 38.06 -0.70 12.36
N GLY A 409 39.37 -0.57 12.65
CA GLY A 409 39.93 0.59 13.34
C GLY A 409 39.76 0.58 14.87
N SER A 410 39.20 -0.48 15.45
CA SER A 410 39.11 -0.64 16.90
C SER A 410 40.48 -0.79 17.55
N ASN A 411 40.62 -0.28 18.78
CA ASN A 411 41.74 -0.58 19.65
C ASN A 411 41.37 -1.81 20.48
N VAL A 412 42.00 -2.95 20.14
CA VAL A 412 41.66 -4.23 20.76
C VAL A 412 42.79 -4.68 21.65
N THR A 413 42.50 -5.08 22.89
CA THR A 413 43.47 -5.62 23.84
C THR A 413 42.96 -6.89 24.49
N ALA A 414 43.83 -7.85 24.70
CA ALA A 414 43.54 -9.06 25.45
C ALA A 414 44.31 -9.11 26.77
N SER A 415 43.73 -9.76 27.77
CA SER A 415 44.40 -9.95 29.09
C SER A 415 44.16 -11.34 29.63
N LEU A 416 45.21 -11.91 30.27
CA LEU A 416 45.16 -13.17 30.97
C LEU A 416 46.15 -13.16 32.13
N GLY A 417 45.73 -13.54 33.33
CA GLY A 417 46.59 -13.62 34.50
C GLY A 417 47.32 -12.31 34.84
N GLY A 418 46.73 -11.13 34.57
CA GLY A 418 47.34 -9.83 34.74
C GLY A 418 48.19 -9.33 33.57
N THR A 419 48.62 -10.20 32.65
CA THR A 419 49.32 -9.80 31.43
C THR A 419 48.36 -9.25 30.38
N LYS A 420 48.67 -8.06 29.82
CA LYS A 420 47.90 -7.40 28.77
C LYS A 420 48.71 -7.35 27.48
N VAL A 421 48.03 -7.56 26.35
CA VAL A 421 48.62 -7.45 25.02
C VAL A 421 47.68 -6.70 24.07
N LYS A 422 48.22 -5.84 23.25
CA LYS A 422 47.50 -5.21 22.15
C LYS A 422 47.38 -6.16 20.97
N LEU A 423 46.17 -6.44 20.52
CA LEU A 423 45.96 -7.24 19.31
C LEU A 423 46.08 -6.30 18.09
N LYS A 424 46.77 -6.77 17.08
CA LYS A 424 46.99 -6.05 15.82
C LYS A 424 45.95 -6.50 14.78
N GLN A 425 45.35 -5.54 14.10
CA GLN A 425 44.49 -5.85 12.96
C GLN A 425 45.31 -6.56 11.91
N GLN A 426 44.78 -7.68 11.44
CA GLN A 426 45.40 -8.48 10.37
C GLN A 426 45.00 -7.88 9.03
N SER A 427 45.97 -7.60 8.18
CA SER A 427 45.74 -7.24 6.78
C SER A 427 45.52 -8.53 5.99
N ASN A 428 44.30 -8.69 5.47
CA ASN A 428 43.83 -9.72 4.56
C ASN A 428 43.72 -11.18 5.08
N PHE A 429 42.48 -11.67 5.04
CA PHE A 429 42.09 -13.09 5.08
C PHE A 429 42.54 -13.89 6.29
N VAL A 430 41.88 -13.76 7.39
CA VAL A 430 41.92 -14.79 8.44
C VAL A 430 40.59 -15.53 8.42
N GLN A 431 40.64 -16.84 8.15
CA GLN A 431 39.51 -17.72 8.48
C GLN A 431 39.39 -17.77 10.00
N ASP A 432 38.19 -17.71 10.52
CA ASP A 432 37.94 -18.11 11.91
C ASP A 432 38.17 -19.61 12.09
N GLU A 433 38.13 -20.13 13.31
CA GLU A 433 38.30 -21.57 13.59
C GLU A 433 37.26 -22.46 12.87
N ASN A 434 36.16 -21.86 12.35
CA ASN A 434 35.12 -22.54 11.60
C ASN A 434 35.31 -22.41 10.08
N GLY A 435 36.36 -21.75 9.62
CA GLY A 435 36.65 -21.57 8.21
C GLY A 435 35.85 -20.46 7.50
N THR A 436 35.15 -19.61 8.25
CA THR A 436 34.34 -18.51 7.70
C THR A 436 35.28 -17.38 7.26
N LYS A 437 35.27 -17.06 5.97
CA LYS A 437 35.95 -15.87 5.44
C LYS A 437 35.12 -14.64 5.75
N LEU A 438 35.73 -13.59 6.33
CA LEU A 438 35.10 -12.27 6.37
C LEU A 438 35.10 -11.69 4.95
N ASP A 439 33.95 -11.16 4.52
CA ASP A 439 33.83 -10.43 3.27
C ASP A 439 34.74 -9.19 3.31
N GLU A 440 35.37 -8.86 2.19
CA GLU A 440 36.19 -7.64 2.05
C GLU A 440 35.40 -6.36 2.38
N ASN A 441 34.09 -6.38 2.17
CA ASN A 441 33.15 -5.30 2.50
C ASN A 441 32.62 -5.34 3.94
N SER A 442 33.03 -6.33 4.76
CA SER A 442 32.61 -6.37 6.17
C SER A 442 33.16 -5.17 6.94
N ASP A 443 32.34 -4.58 7.79
CA ASP A 443 32.77 -3.53 8.76
C ASP A 443 33.66 -4.08 9.85
N PHE A 444 33.81 -5.40 9.97
CA PHE A 444 34.61 -6.10 10.95
C PHE A 444 35.99 -6.50 10.39
N ALA A 445 36.96 -6.59 11.27
CA ALA A 445 38.27 -7.09 10.98
C ALA A 445 38.75 -8.07 12.06
N VAL A 446 39.65 -8.98 11.70
CA VAL A 446 40.29 -9.88 12.67
C VAL A 446 41.48 -9.18 13.29
N TYR A 447 41.59 -9.23 14.61
CA TYR A 447 42.68 -8.73 15.41
C TYR A 447 43.37 -9.94 16.07
N SER A 448 44.71 -9.99 16.04
CA SER A 448 45.47 -11.10 16.62
C SER A 448 46.67 -10.63 17.42
N GLY A 449 47.02 -11.41 18.44
CA GLY A 449 48.17 -11.16 19.29
C GLY A 449 48.52 -12.39 20.15
N LYS A 450 49.74 -12.43 20.68
CA LYS A 450 50.21 -13.54 21.52
C LYS A 450 50.37 -13.08 22.95
N ILE A 451 49.76 -13.79 23.91
CA ILE A 451 49.95 -13.59 25.34
C ILE A 451 50.99 -14.62 25.83
N SER A 452 52.07 -14.14 26.36
CA SER A 452 53.09 -14.99 26.98
C SER A 452 52.63 -15.58 28.30
N ILE A 453 52.80 -16.85 28.48
CA ILE A 453 52.49 -17.58 29.70
C ILE A 453 53.75 -17.53 30.62
N PRO A 454 53.59 -17.18 31.90
CA PRO A 454 54.70 -17.17 32.85
C PRO A 454 55.38 -18.55 32.88
N ALA A 455 56.72 -18.53 33.08
CA ALA A 455 57.45 -19.78 33.28
C ALA A 455 56.93 -20.47 34.55
N SER A 456 56.56 -21.75 34.41
CA SER A 456 56.02 -22.50 35.56
C SER A 456 57.13 -23.27 36.28
N THR A 457 56.97 -23.31 37.60
CA THR A 457 57.91 -23.99 38.50
C THR A 457 57.34 -25.30 39.03
N SER A 458 56.68 -26.15 38.35
CA SER A 458 56.31 -27.49 38.81
C SER A 458 54.88 -27.77 39.26
N LYS A 459 53.95 -26.79 39.23
CA LYS A 459 52.54 -27.04 39.54
C LYS A 459 51.63 -26.38 38.51
N VAL A 460 50.52 -27.07 38.16
CA VAL A 460 49.47 -26.47 37.32
C VAL A 460 48.87 -25.26 38.04
N GLN A 461 48.87 -24.13 37.37
CA GLN A 461 48.29 -22.88 37.89
C GLN A 461 47.15 -22.42 36.95
N SER A 462 46.03 -22.04 37.53
CA SER A 462 44.94 -21.39 36.78
C SER A 462 45.26 -19.91 36.62
N LEU A 463 45.33 -19.47 35.34
CA LEU A 463 45.52 -18.05 34.97
C LEU A 463 44.18 -17.30 34.80
N GLY A 464 43.07 -18.00 35.00
CA GLY A 464 41.74 -17.45 34.85
C GLY A 464 41.27 -17.46 33.38
N ARG A 465 40.35 -16.51 33.06
CA ARG A 465 39.76 -16.36 31.71
C ARG A 465 40.50 -15.31 30.90
N ILE A 466 40.60 -15.53 29.60
CA ILE A 466 41.02 -14.50 28.65
C ILE A 466 39.88 -13.47 28.58
N LYS A 467 40.25 -12.21 28.79
CA LYS A 467 39.32 -11.06 28.60
C LYS A 467 39.81 -10.25 27.43
N VAL A 468 38.90 -9.92 26.49
CA VAL A 468 39.20 -9.06 25.35
C VAL A 468 38.41 -7.78 25.48
N TYR A 469 39.06 -6.64 25.33
CA TYR A 469 38.50 -5.31 25.37
C TYR A 469 38.67 -4.70 23.98
N ALA A 470 37.57 -4.20 23.42
CA ALA A 470 37.59 -3.47 22.17
C ALA A 470 36.99 -2.07 22.39
N SER A 471 37.62 -1.06 21.82
CA SER A 471 37.10 0.30 21.83
C SER A 471 37.28 0.98 20.48
N LEU A 472 36.28 1.75 20.07
CA LEU A 472 36.31 2.56 18.85
C LEU A 472 35.74 3.93 19.19
N LYS A 473 36.59 4.99 19.19
CA LYS A 473 36.24 6.31 19.70
C LYS A 473 35.67 6.22 21.13
N GLU A 474 34.42 6.62 21.36
CA GLU A 474 33.75 6.59 22.67
C GLU A 474 33.05 5.24 22.96
N LEU A 475 33.06 4.30 22.02
CA LEU A 475 32.40 3.02 22.15
C LEU A 475 33.33 1.96 22.75
N THR A 476 32.82 1.14 23.67
CA THR A 476 33.60 0.08 24.32
C THR A 476 32.81 -1.23 24.39
N ALA A 477 33.51 -2.38 24.26
CA ALA A 477 32.99 -3.73 24.47
C ALA A 477 34.02 -4.62 25.18
N THR A 478 33.53 -5.58 25.98
CA THR A 478 34.34 -6.54 26.73
C THR A 478 33.82 -7.94 26.57
#